data_e5d702118ab9bcbc04e2a32649b5a505
#
_entry.id   e5d702118ab9bcbc04e2a32649b5a505
#
_cell.length_a   1.000
_cell.length_b   1.000
_cell.length_c   1.000
_cell.angle_alpha   90.00
_cell.angle_beta   90.00
_cell.angle_gamma   90.00
#
_symmetry.space_group_name_H-M   'P 1'
#
loop_
_entity.id
_entity.type
_entity.pdbx_description
1 polymer ?
#
loop_
_entity_poly.entity_id
_entity_poly.type
_entity_poly.pdbx_seq_one_letter_code
_entity_poly.pdbx_strand_id
1 'polypeptide(L)'
;MFAVRSMLRAGSRAATPLRAFSTSSMRQANTLLFVEHKNGVINPASLSAVTAAQKLGGEIHALVAGSSSHAKAVAEAASKVQGVSKVLVSTSDAFSALLAEPIAPLIESLVKSKSYTHVVAGHTAVGRDIIPRAAVCLDSSQVSDIIDRKSTRLNSSH
;
A
#
# COMPACT_ATOMS: atom_id res chain seq x y z
N MET A 1 -23.56 -55.19 -60.68
CA MET A 1 -23.24 -55.43 -59.30
C MET A 1 -22.72 -54.10 -58.74
N PHE A 2 -23.59 -53.25 -58.17
CA PHE A 2 -23.23 -51.92 -57.67
C PHE A 2 -23.29 -51.93 -56.17
N ALA A 3 -22.17 -51.59 -55.49
CA ALA A 3 -22.07 -51.42 -54.01
C ALA A 3 -22.20 -49.94 -53.65
N VAL A 4 -23.26 -49.58 -52.92
CA VAL A 4 -23.48 -48.27 -52.40
C VAL A 4 -22.81 -48.20 -51.01
N ARG A 5 -21.78 -47.36 -50.88
CA ARG A 5 -21.07 -47.09 -49.61
C ARG A 5 -21.66 -45.84 -48.94
N SER A 6 -22.44 -46.04 -47.91
CA SER A 6 -22.97 -44.94 -47.11
C SER A 6 -21.85 -44.34 -46.24
N MET A 7 -21.52 -43.07 -46.47
CA MET A 7 -20.64 -42.26 -45.58
C MET A 7 -21.45 -41.69 -44.45
N LEU A 8 -21.28 -42.23 -43.26
CA LEU A 8 -21.71 -41.61 -42.02
C LEU A 8 -20.78 -40.42 -41.68
N ARG A 9 -21.31 -39.24 -41.83
CA ARG A 9 -20.64 -37.97 -41.47
C ARG A 9 -20.74 -37.80 -39.96
N ALA A 10 -19.67 -38.13 -39.23
CA ALA A 10 -19.53 -37.81 -37.82
C ALA A 10 -19.41 -36.29 -37.64
N GLY A 11 -20.47 -35.67 -37.12
CA GLY A 11 -20.46 -34.29 -36.74
C GLY A 11 -19.61 -34.10 -35.46
N SER A 12 -18.44 -33.53 -35.62
CA SER A 12 -17.65 -33.12 -34.47
C SER A 12 -18.34 -31.90 -33.80
N ARG A 13 -18.94 -32.13 -32.66
CA ARG A 13 -19.37 -31.05 -31.79
C ARG A 13 -18.12 -30.33 -31.28
N ALA A 14 -17.88 -29.13 -31.78
CA ALA A 14 -16.87 -28.25 -31.24
C ALA A 14 -17.23 -27.95 -29.76
N ALA A 15 -16.42 -28.45 -28.86
CA ALA A 15 -16.52 -28.12 -27.45
C ALA A 15 -16.18 -26.62 -27.29
N THR A 16 -17.15 -25.84 -26.86
CA THR A 16 -16.95 -24.43 -26.49
C THR A 16 -15.93 -24.39 -25.38
N PRO A 17 -14.82 -23.66 -25.50
CA PRO A 17 -13.86 -23.55 -24.39
C PRO A 17 -14.54 -22.84 -23.24
N LEU A 18 -14.69 -23.53 -22.11
CA LEU A 18 -15.07 -22.91 -20.84
C LEU A 18 -14.05 -21.82 -20.56
N ARG A 19 -14.51 -20.56 -20.54
CA ARG A 19 -13.70 -19.44 -20.07
C ARG A 19 -13.29 -19.76 -18.63
N ALA A 20 -12.04 -20.14 -18.47
CA ALA A 20 -11.43 -20.20 -17.14
C ALA A 20 -11.48 -18.79 -16.57
N PHE A 21 -12.22 -18.61 -15.47
CA PHE A 21 -12.10 -17.40 -14.64
C PHE A 21 -10.67 -17.38 -14.13
N SER A 22 -9.84 -16.53 -14.73
CA SER A 22 -8.55 -16.20 -14.17
C SER A 22 -8.82 -15.49 -12.83
N THR A 23 -8.66 -16.21 -11.73
CA THR A 23 -8.49 -15.56 -10.44
C THR A 23 -7.23 -14.72 -10.57
N SER A 24 -7.41 -13.39 -10.71
CA SER A 24 -6.29 -12.46 -10.63
C SER A 24 -5.56 -12.80 -9.33
N SER A 25 -4.28 -13.16 -9.44
CA SER A 25 -3.42 -13.31 -8.27
C SER A 25 -3.60 -12.05 -7.45
N MET A 26 -4.10 -12.17 -6.21
CA MET A 26 -4.20 -11.03 -5.31
C MET A 26 -2.77 -10.47 -5.21
N ARG A 27 -2.55 -9.32 -5.83
CA ARG A 27 -1.26 -8.62 -5.68
C ARG A 27 -1.11 -8.38 -4.19
N GLN A 28 -0.08 -8.97 -3.59
CA GLN A 28 0.25 -8.68 -2.21
C GLN A 28 0.37 -7.16 -2.07
N ALA A 29 -0.35 -6.63 -1.10
CA ALA A 29 -0.36 -5.20 -0.85
C ALA A 29 1.01 -4.78 -0.31
N ASN A 30 1.82 -4.11 -1.11
CA ASN A 30 3.06 -3.50 -0.62
C ASN A 30 2.72 -2.13 -0.06
N THR A 31 2.89 -1.97 1.24
CA THR A 31 2.50 -0.76 1.97
C THR A 31 3.72 0.06 2.35
N LEU A 32 3.73 1.34 1.98
CA LEU A 32 4.66 2.34 2.48
C LEU A 32 4.05 3.02 3.70
N LEU A 33 4.68 2.85 4.84
CA LEU A 33 4.26 3.48 6.10
C LEU A 33 5.15 4.68 6.40
N PHE A 34 4.57 5.88 6.45
CA PHE A 34 5.28 7.06 6.91
C PHE A 34 5.35 7.07 8.45
N VAL A 35 6.56 7.06 8.99
CA VAL A 35 6.82 7.09 10.43
C VAL A 35 7.12 8.52 10.87
N GLU A 36 6.18 9.09 11.61
CA GLU A 36 6.38 10.37 12.26
C GLU A 36 7.20 10.22 13.53
N HIS A 37 8.12 11.14 13.76
CA HIS A 37 8.94 11.19 14.96
C HIS A 37 9.14 12.62 15.45
N LYS A 38 9.40 12.78 16.72
CA LYS A 38 9.79 14.04 17.34
C LYS A 38 11.01 13.80 18.23
N ASN A 39 12.07 14.57 17.99
CA ASN A 39 13.33 14.47 18.76
C ASN A 39 13.87 13.03 18.88
N GLY A 40 13.82 12.25 17.80
CA GLY A 40 14.33 10.87 17.80
C GLY A 40 13.39 9.82 18.41
N VAL A 41 12.18 10.21 18.84
CA VAL A 41 11.17 9.28 19.39
C VAL A 41 10.02 9.12 18.40
N ILE A 42 9.60 7.88 18.15
CA ILE A 42 8.47 7.56 17.25
C ILE A 42 7.17 8.06 17.90
N ASN A 43 6.32 8.72 17.10
CA ASN A 43 4.99 9.12 17.54
C ASN A 43 4.10 7.87 17.71
N PRO A 44 3.37 7.71 18.83
CA PRO A 44 2.45 6.58 19.04
C PRO A 44 1.41 6.39 17.94
N ALA A 45 0.97 7.46 17.27
CA ALA A 45 0.06 7.37 16.13
C ALA A 45 0.66 6.58 14.96
N SER A 46 1.99 6.62 14.78
CA SER A 46 2.67 5.80 13.76
C SER A 46 2.59 4.30 14.10
N LEU A 47 2.60 3.93 15.38
CA LEU A 47 2.44 2.51 15.80
C LEU A 47 1.02 2.02 15.52
N SER A 48 0.01 2.86 15.73
CA SER A 48 -1.37 2.54 15.34
C SER A 48 -1.50 2.37 13.82
N ALA A 49 -0.79 3.18 13.04
CA ALA A 49 -0.73 3.06 11.60
C ALA A 49 -0.06 1.75 11.12
N VAL A 50 0.96 1.24 11.86
CA VAL A 50 1.53 -0.11 11.61
C VAL A 50 0.45 -1.18 11.73
N THR A 51 -0.34 -1.14 12.80
CA THR A 51 -1.43 -2.11 13.02
C THR A 51 -2.48 -2.05 11.90
N ALA A 52 -2.79 -0.86 11.41
CA ALA A 52 -3.68 -0.69 10.26
C ALA A 52 -3.06 -1.25 8.97
N ALA A 53 -1.77 -1.01 8.74
CA ALA A 53 -1.03 -1.54 7.60
C ALA A 53 -0.96 -3.07 7.60
N GLN A 54 -0.77 -3.69 8.77
CA GLN A 54 -0.80 -5.17 8.91
C GLN A 54 -2.14 -5.77 8.48
N LYS A 55 -3.26 -5.07 8.73
CA LYS A 55 -4.58 -5.51 8.29
C LYS A 55 -4.79 -5.40 6.76
N LEU A 56 -4.00 -4.61 6.06
CA LEU A 56 -4.02 -4.56 4.59
C LEU A 56 -3.37 -5.81 3.98
N GLY A 57 -2.45 -6.43 4.73
CA GLY A 57 -1.67 -7.59 4.30
C GLY A 57 -0.46 -7.19 3.44
N GLY A 58 0.45 -8.14 3.22
CA GLY A 58 1.66 -7.93 2.45
C GLY A 58 2.82 -7.29 3.22
N GLU A 59 3.83 -6.83 2.49
CA GLU A 59 5.04 -6.25 3.09
C GLU A 59 4.81 -4.80 3.52
N ILE A 60 5.32 -4.45 4.71
CA ILE A 60 5.28 -3.08 5.23
C ILE A 60 6.70 -2.52 5.25
N HIS A 61 6.90 -1.45 4.49
CA HIS A 61 8.15 -0.70 4.50
C HIS A 61 7.95 0.62 5.23
N ALA A 62 8.67 0.82 6.31
CA ALA A 62 8.63 2.05 7.10
C ALA A 62 9.54 3.11 6.46
N LEU A 63 9.00 4.29 6.17
CA LEU A 63 9.75 5.45 5.73
C LEU A 63 10.00 6.38 6.91
N VAL A 64 11.27 6.59 7.22
CA VAL A 64 11.75 7.57 8.19
C VAL A 64 12.43 8.70 7.44
N ALA A 65 11.87 9.91 7.50
CA ALA A 65 12.46 11.12 6.94
C ALA A 65 12.84 12.06 8.08
N GLY A 66 14.04 12.62 8.05
CA GLY A 66 14.48 13.53 9.11
C GLY A 66 15.93 13.99 8.97
N SER A 67 16.42 14.73 9.95
CA SER A 67 17.83 15.10 10.03
C SER A 67 18.69 13.87 10.31
N SER A 68 19.96 13.93 9.93
CA SER A 68 20.93 12.85 10.11
C SER A 68 21.11 12.42 11.58
N SER A 69 20.91 13.35 12.51
CA SER A 69 21.08 13.12 13.95
C SER A 69 19.94 12.25 14.54
N HIS A 70 18.71 12.44 14.08
CA HIS A 70 17.54 11.76 14.65
C HIS A 70 17.06 10.57 13.82
N ALA A 71 17.24 10.62 12.50
CA ALA A 71 16.73 9.57 11.58
C ALA A 71 17.30 8.19 11.89
N LYS A 72 18.57 8.08 12.30
CA LYS A 72 19.19 6.79 12.65
C LYS A 72 18.54 6.15 13.87
N ALA A 73 18.38 6.92 14.96
CA ALA A 73 17.76 6.42 16.20
C ALA A 73 16.31 5.97 15.96
N VAL A 74 15.58 6.76 15.14
CA VAL A 74 14.19 6.43 14.77
C VAL A 74 14.15 5.18 13.90
N ALA A 75 15.09 5.01 12.96
CA ALA A 75 15.17 3.83 12.11
C ALA A 75 15.46 2.55 12.91
N GLU A 76 16.36 2.62 13.90
CA GLU A 76 16.61 1.50 14.82
C GLU A 76 15.39 1.16 15.66
N ALA A 77 14.67 2.17 16.14
CA ALA A 77 13.42 1.96 16.85
C ALA A 77 12.33 1.36 15.94
N ALA A 78 12.20 1.86 14.72
CA ALA A 78 11.24 1.36 13.73
C ALA A 78 11.53 -0.07 13.29
N SER A 79 12.80 -0.48 13.22
CA SER A 79 13.18 -1.86 12.88
C SER A 79 12.78 -2.89 13.92
N LYS A 80 12.59 -2.45 15.17
CA LYS A 80 12.13 -3.32 16.29
C LYS A 80 10.60 -3.44 16.34
N VAL A 81 9.88 -2.65 15.53
CA VAL A 81 8.41 -2.71 15.50
C VAL A 81 7.97 -3.96 14.76
N GLN A 82 7.17 -4.77 15.43
CA GLN A 82 6.65 -6.02 14.86
C GLN A 82 5.78 -5.74 13.62
N GLY A 83 6.08 -6.41 12.51
CA GLY A 83 5.35 -6.30 11.26
C GLY A 83 5.97 -5.36 10.22
N VAL A 84 7.04 -4.64 10.56
CA VAL A 84 7.83 -3.88 9.61
C VAL A 84 8.87 -4.80 8.96
N SER A 85 8.81 -4.95 7.62
CA SER A 85 9.73 -5.79 6.86
C SER A 85 11.04 -5.07 6.52
N LYS A 86 10.95 -3.76 6.22
CA LYS A 86 12.10 -2.93 5.85
C LYS A 86 11.93 -1.51 6.39
N VAL A 87 13.05 -0.87 6.69
CA VAL A 87 13.09 0.56 7.05
C VAL A 87 13.86 1.32 5.97
N LEU A 88 13.20 2.29 5.37
CA LEU A 88 13.77 3.23 4.42
C LEU A 88 14.10 4.52 5.16
N VAL A 89 15.33 4.96 5.07
CA VAL A 89 15.77 6.18 5.75
C VAL A 89 16.16 7.21 4.71
N SER A 90 15.56 8.38 4.82
CA SER A 90 15.91 9.54 4.00
C SER A 90 16.38 10.67 4.93
N THR A 91 17.66 11.05 4.78
CA THR A 91 18.27 12.08 5.62
C THR A 91 18.53 13.34 4.80
N SER A 92 17.92 14.44 5.23
CA SER A 92 18.20 15.77 4.69
C SER A 92 17.78 16.81 5.72
N ASP A 93 18.44 17.94 5.71
CA ASP A 93 18.06 19.06 6.56
C ASP A 93 16.66 19.61 6.20
N ALA A 94 16.25 19.45 4.94
CA ALA A 94 14.90 19.79 4.50
C ALA A 94 13.81 18.97 5.20
N PHE A 95 14.13 17.79 5.71
CA PHE A 95 13.17 16.92 6.41
C PHE A 95 13.14 17.14 7.93
N SER A 96 13.96 18.05 8.45
CA SER A 96 14.08 18.28 9.91
C SER A 96 12.76 18.72 10.55
N ALA A 97 11.97 19.52 9.83
CA ALA A 97 10.68 20.03 10.29
C ALA A 97 9.47 19.16 9.87
N LEU A 98 9.70 18.04 9.18
CA LEU A 98 8.66 17.14 8.62
C LEU A 98 7.57 17.89 7.83
N LEU A 99 8.00 18.87 7.01
CA LEU A 99 7.09 19.64 6.17
C LEU A 99 6.62 18.80 4.97
N ALA A 100 5.39 19.05 4.53
CA ALA A 100 4.78 18.29 3.44
C ALA A 100 5.44 18.59 2.08
N GLU A 101 6.01 19.79 1.88
CA GLU A 101 6.65 20.19 0.63
C GLU A 101 7.79 19.25 0.19
N PRO A 102 8.79 18.96 1.04
CA PRO A 102 9.88 18.07 0.65
C PRO A 102 9.52 16.58 0.77
N ILE A 103 8.57 16.21 1.63
CA ILE A 103 8.24 14.81 1.90
C ILE A 103 7.28 14.23 0.86
N ALA A 104 6.32 15.01 0.34
CA ALA A 104 5.39 14.51 -0.67
C ALA A 104 6.07 14.04 -1.97
N PRO A 105 7.02 14.79 -2.56
CA PRO A 105 7.81 14.31 -3.72
C PRO A 105 8.68 13.09 -3.40
N LEU A 106 9.20 12.98 -2.16
CA LEU A 106 9.93 11.80 -1.72
C LEU A 106 9.03 10.56 -1.73
N ILE A 107 7.81 10.66 -1.17
CA ILE A 107 6.82 9.58 -1.19
C ILE A 107 6.46 9.22 -2.64
N GLU A 108 6.22 10.20 -3.49
CA GLU A 108 5.90 9.99 -4.91
C GLU A 108 7.00 9.19 -5.61
N SER A 109 8.25 9.59 -5.47
CA SER A 109 9.40 8.91 -6.08
C SER A 109 9.55 7.47 -5.61
N LEU A 110 9.32 7.21 -4.32
CA LEU A 110 9.38 5.87 -3.73
C LEU A 110 8.22 4.99 -4.22
N VAL A 111 7.01 5.53 -4.29
CA VAL A 111 5.84 4.80 -4.78
C VAL A 111 6.03 4.39 -6.24
N LYS A 112 6.50 5.30 -7.09
CA LYS A 112 6.76 5.02 -8.50
C LYS A 112 7.91 4.02 -8.70
N SER A 113 8.98 4.13 -7.93
CA SER A 113 10.17 3.27 -8.08
C SER A 113 9.98 1.86 -7.53
N LYS A 114 9.20 1.68 -6.48
CA LYS A 114 9.02 0.40 -5.77
C LYS A 114 7.62 -0.19 -5.89
N SER A 115 6.75 0.44 -6.69
CA SER A 115 5.38 -0.04 -6.98
C SER A 115 4.56 -0.32 -5.71
N TYR A 116 4.60 0.58 -4.74
CA TYR A 116 3.73 0.48 -3.57
C TYR A 116 2.27 0.63 -3.98
N THR A 117 1.41 -0.17 -3.36
CA THR A 117 -0.04 -0.15 -3.60
C THR A 117 -0.78 0.73 -2.62
N HIS A 118 -0.21 0.92 -1.42
CA HIS A 118 -0.79 1.71 -0.34
C HIS A 118 0.26 2.59 0.32
N VAL A 119 -0.15 3.79 0.70
CA VAL A 119 0.62 4.69 1.56
C VAL A 119 -0.20 4.93 2.81
N VAL A 120 0.40 4.72 3.99
CA VAL A 120 -0.28 4.84 5.28
C VAL A 120 0.52 5.77 6.19
N ALA A 121 -0.17 6.62 6.94
CA ALA A 121 0.44 7.46 7.98
C ALA A 121 -0.48 7.55 9.19
N GLY A 122 0.08 7.92 10.34
CA GLY A 122 -0.69 8.24 11.53
C GLY A 122 -1.57 9.49 11.32
N HIS A 123 -2.76 9.51 11.87
CA HIS A 123 -3.68 10.65 11.78
C HIS A 123 -3.29 11.76 12.78
N THR A 124 -2.17 12.41 12.49
CA THR A 124 -1.59 13.53 13.23
C THR A 124 -1.67 14.81 12.41
N ALA A 125 -1.28 15.95 12.96
CA ALA A 125 -1.18 17.19 12.19
C ALA A 125 -0.25 17.03 10.99
N VAL A 126 0.91 16.38 11.19
CA VAL A 126 1.91 16.12 10.13
C VAL A 126 1.37 15.14 9.07
N GLY A 127 0.78 14.03 9.49
CA GLY A 127 0.20 13.04 8.55
C GLY A 127 -0.95 13.62 7.73
N ARG A 128 -1.79 14.46 8.34
CA ARG A 128 -2.90 15.16 7.66
C ARG A 128 -2.45 16.18 6.64
N ASP A 129 -1.24 16.69 6.75
CA ASP A 129 -0.67 17.65 5.81
C ASP A 129 0.08 16.92 4.67
N ILE A 130 0.84 15.88 4.99
CA ILE A 130 1.66 15.13 4.04
C ILE A 130 0.83 14.26 3.10
N ILE A 131 -0.13 13.50 3.63
CA ILE A 131 -0.85 12.48 2.85
C ILE A 131 -1.70 13.08 1.72
N PRO A 132 -2.50 14.15 1.93
CA PRO A 132 -3.25 14.77 0.83
C PRO A 132 -2.34 15.26 -0.29
N ARG A 133 -1.22 15.86 0.07
CA ARG A 133 -0.26 16.38 -0.90
C ARG A 133 0.42 15.27 -1.70
N ALA A 134 0.81 14.19 -1.03
CA ALA A 134 1.33 13.00 -1.70
C ALA A 134 0.29 12.35 -2.61
N ALA A 135 -0.98 12.29 -2.21
CA ALA A 135 -2.07 11.76 -3.00
C ALA A 135 -2.28 12.55 -4.31
N VAL A 136 -2.21 13.90 -4.24
CA VAL A 136 -2.26 14.75 -5.44
C VAL A 136 -1.09 14.48 -6.37
N CYS A 137 0.14 14.35 -5.86
CA CYS A 137 1.32 14.03 -6.67
C CYS A 137 1.21 12.64 -7.35
N LEU A 138 0.51 11.72 -6.71
CA LEU A 138 0.30 10.35 -7.21
C LEU A 138 -0.97 10.19 -8.05
N ASP A 139 -1.76 11.23 -8.23
CA ASP A 139 -3.09 11.19 -8.86
C ASP A 139 -3.97 10.07 -8.28
N SER A 140 -3.97 9.96 -6.97
CA SER A 140 -4.62 8.89 -6.21
C SER A 140 -5.62 9.42 -5.21
N SER A 141 -6.66 8.65 -4.94
CA SER A 141 -7.63 9.01 -3.92
C SER A 141 -7.06 8.83 -2.51
N GLN A 142 -7.40 9.77 -1.63
CA GLN A 142 -7.09 9.69 -0.21
C GLN A 142 -8.31 9.27 0.57
N VAL A 143 -8.07 8.48 1.62
CA VAL A 143 -9.05 8.17 2.67
C VAL A 143 -8.45 8.63 4.00
N SER A 144 -9.17 9.51 4.70
CA SER A 144 -8.72 10.03 6.01
C SER A 144 -9.62 9.50 7.12
N ASP A 145 -9.10 9.58 8.35
CA ASP A 145 -9.82 9.26 9.58
C ASP A 145 -10.40 7.83 9.63
N ILE A 146 -9.61 6.86 9.24
CA ILE A 146 -10.00 5.45 9.25
C ILE A 146 -9.92 4.93 10.69
N ILE A 147 -11.07 4.65 11.28
CA ILE A 147 -11.17 4.08 12.63
C ILE A 147 -11.35 2.56 12.54
N ASP A 148 -12.17 2.07 11.60
CA ASP A 148 -12.42 0.65 11.39
C ASP A 148 -12.51 0.29 9.91
N ARG A 149 -11.82 -0.79 9.52
CA ARG A 149 -11.91 -1.35 8.17
C ARG A 149 -13.20 -2.13 7.93
N LYS A 150 -13.93 -2.49 8.98
CA LYS A 150 -15.07 -3.41 8.91
C LYS A 150 -16.41 -2.74 8.53
N SER A 151 -16.48 -1.43 8.48
CA SER A 151 -17.75 -0.70 8.34
C SER A 151 -18.23 -0.51 6.90
N THR A 152 -17.75 -1.26 5.92
CA THR A 152 -18.41 -1.33 4.60
C THR A 152 -19.52 -2.38 4.58
N ARG A 153 -20.21 -2.63 5.69
CA ARG A 153 -21.54 -3.22 5.63
C ARG A 153 -22.52 -2.07 5.44
N LEU A 154 -22.94 -1.88 4.21
CA LEU A 154 -24.18 -1.20 3.89
C LEU A 154 -25.28 -1.76 4.80
N ASN A 155 -25.68 -0.95 5.77
CA ASN A 155 -26.85 -1.23 6.57
C ASN A 155 -28.07 -0.91 5.70
N SER A 156 -28.42 -1.82 4.79
CA SER A 156 -29.70 -1.81 4.10
C SER A 156 -30.69 -2.57 4.97
N SER A 157 -31.19 -1.92 6.00
CA SER A 157 -32.41 -2.34 6.71
C SER A 157 -33.51 -1.35 6.40
N HIS A 158 -34.36 -1.75 5.50
CA HIS A 158 -35.78 -1.36 5.42
C HIS A 158 -36.60 -2.61 5.29
#